data_720a370a8d4a751ae750fde3f35268bf
#
_entry.id   720a370a8d4a751ae750fde3f35268bf
#
_cell.length_a   1.000
_cell.length_b   1.000
_cell.length_c   1.000
_cell.angle_alpha   90.00
_cell.angle_beta   90.00
_cell.angle_gamma   90.00
#
_symmetry.space_group_name_H-M   'P 1'
#
loop_
_entity.id
_entity.type
_entity.pdbx_description
1 polymer ?
#
loop_
_entity_poly.entity_id
_entity_poly.type
_entity_poly.pdbx_seq_one_letter_code
_entity_poly.pdbx_strand_id
1 'polypeptide(L)'
;MSDKIIKFSTYDESAHLHYPPVPLSKFVPQWYKDIPLAFHHIDKNTNQKDVPTIKRCVPVLDYLTSGYVILNSYETDLKFDPDETGALKATHICPAQDYVSAHPFPQAPVLMNGVKNHYFKLSNPWMIETPPGYSCHLYQPFFDLNEDFKLFPAIVDTDKHNDSVNFVGVGLKQHIVIKPGAPLMVVFPFKREDWRMQEEYNDFMQKNRYKFWIKKLWHGTYSKFFHSKKKFR
;
A
#
# COMPACT_ATOMS: atom_id res chain seq x y z
N MET A 1 -16.30 20.13 -12.38
CA MET A 1 -16.45 18.89 -11.57
C MET A 1 -16.09 19.26 -10.15
N SER A 2 -17.01 19.09 -9.19
CA SER A 2 -16.68 19.29 -7.77
C SER A 2 -15.58 18.30 -7.37
N ASP A 3 -14.57 18.78 -6.65
CA ASP A 3 -13.52 17.92 -6.11
C ASP A 3 -14.19 16.88 -5.18
N LYS A 4 -13.82 15.61 -5.34
CA LYS A 4 -14.29 14.54 -4.47
C LYS A 4 -13.44 14.57 -3.21
N ILE A 5 -14.10 14.64 -2.07
CA ILE A 5 -13.45 14.75 -0.78
C ILE A 5 -13.48 13.37 -0.11
N ILE A 6 -12.33 12.88 0.30
CA ILE A 6 -12.19 11.85 1.30
C ILE A 6 -11.92 12.53 2.63
N LYS A 7 -12.65 12.15 3.67
CA LYS A 7 -12.53 12.73 4.99
C LYS A 7 -11.93 11.70 5.94
N PHE A 8 -10.94 12.13 6.70
CA PHE A 8 -10.37 11.39 7.82
C PHE A 8 -10.73 12.11 9.11
N SER A 9 -11.36 11.42 10.04
CA SER A 9 -11.73 11.98 11.34
C SER A 9 -11.29 11.05 12.47
N THR A 10 -10.97 11.64 13.61
CA THR A 10 -10.50 10.91 14.79
C THR A 10 -10.92 11.61 16.08
N TYR A 11 -11.07 10.84 17.14
CA TYR A 11 -11.20 11.34 18.52
C TYR A 11 -9.85 11.36 19.26
N ASP A 12 -8.79 10.87 18.62
CA ASP A 12 -7.44 10.83 19.17
C ASP A 12 -6.69 12.12 18.83
N GLU A 13 -6.59 13.02 19.81
CA GLU A 13 -5.93 14.30 19.66
C GLU A 13 -4.44 14.18 19.30
N SER A 14 -3.74 13.20 19.89
CA SER A 14 -2.33 12.95 19.60
C SER A 14 -2.10 12.49 18.18
N ALA A 15 -2.93 11.56 17.69
CA ALA A 15 -2.90 11.13 16.29
C ALA A 15 -3.19 12.30 15.35
N HIS A 16 -4.18 13.14 15.71
CA HIS A 16 -4.54 14.31 14.90
C HIS A 16 -3.40 15.32 14.77
N LEU A 17 -2.74 15.63 15.87
CA LEU A 17 -1.71 16.69 15.90
C LEU A 17 -0.37 16.22 15.31
N HIS A 18 0.01 14.96 15.51
CA HIS A 18 1.36 14.51 15.20
C HIS A 18 1.44 13.56 14.00
N TYR A 19 0.40 12.77 13.75
CA TYR A 19 0.42 11.68 12.76
C TYR A 19 -0.84 11.65 11.87
N PRO A 20 -1.27 12.81 11.32
CA PRO A 20 -2.43 12.83 10.43
C PRO A 20 -2.16 12.03 9.16
N PRO A 21 -3.21 11.44 8.54
CA PRO A 21 -3.09 10.86 7.22
C PRO A 21 -2.59 11.89 6.22
N VAL A 22 -1.68 11.47 5.34
CA VAL A 22 -1.05 12.36 4.36
C VAL A 22 -1.04 11.73 2.97
N PRO A 23 -0.95 12.52 1.90
CA PRO A 23 -0.77 11.96 0.56
C PRO A 23 0.44 11.02 0.49
N LEU A 24 0.28 9.84 -0.13
CA LEU A 24 1.33 8.83 -0.25
C LEU A 24 2.60 9.36 -0.93
N SER A 25 2.45 10.37 -1.79
CA SER A 25 3.58 11.05 -2.43
C SER A 25 4.65 11.61 -1.47
N LYS A 26 4.31 11.81 -0.19
CA LYS A 26 5.27 12.23 0.85
C LYS A 26 6.18 11.07 1.32
N PHE A 27 5.80 9.83 1.03
CA PHE A 27 6.49 8.60 1.45
C PHE A 27 7.17 7.85 0.30
N VAL A 28 7.46 8.54 -0.80
CA VAL A 28 8.24 7.93 -1.88
C VAL A 28 9.60 7.46 -1.33
N PRO A 29 9.94 6.17 -1.44
CA PRO A 29 11.14 5.61 -0.83
C PRO A 29 12.42 6.27 -1.32
N GLN A 30 13.41 6.37 -0.44
CA GLN A 30 14.68 7.03 -0.79
C GLN A 30 15.40 6.29 -1.91
N TRP A 31 15.41 4.94 -1.91
CA TRP A 31 15.99 4.14 -2.99
C TRP A 31 15.40 4.48 -4.36
N TYR A 32 14.09 4.79 -4.45
CA TYR A 32 13.47 5.20 -5.70
C TYR A 32 13.88 6.62 -6.13
N LYS A 33 14.10 7.51 -5.18
CA LYS A 33 14.60 8.87 -5.46
C LYS A 33 16.03 8.83 -5.98
N ASP A 34 16.85 7.92 -5.47
CA ASP A 34 18.29 7.83 -5.75
C ASP A 34 18.61 7.05 -7.03
N ILE A 35 17.75 6.12 -7.45
CA ILE A 35 17.99 5.36 -8.68
C ILE A 35 18.07 6.29 -9.90
N PRO A 36 19.06 6.16 -10.79
CA PRO A 36 19.18 6.98 -12.00
C PRO A 36 18.04 6.68 -12.98
N LEU A 37 17.77 7.58 -13.91
CA LEU A 37 16.76 7.37 -14.97
C LEU A 37 17.16 6.26 -15.96
N ALA A 38 18.45 6.05 -16.15
CA ALA A 38 19.00 5.01 -17.01
C ALA A 38 20.39 4.60 -16.52
N PHE A 39 20.78 3.37 -16.81
CA PHE A 39 22.14 2.89 -16.67
C PHE A 39 22.84 2.89 -18.04
N HIS A 40 24.11 3.30 -18.05
CA HIS A 40 24.97 3.09 -19.20
C HIS A 40 25.38 1.61 -19.23
N HIS A 41 24.71 0.83 -20.03
CA HIS A 41 25.02 -0.57 -20.27
C HIS A 41 25.14 -0.81 -21.76
N ILE A 42 26.32 -1.30 -22.18
CA ILE A 42 26.50 -1.74 -23.55
C ILE A 42 26.02 -3.19 -23.60
N ASP A 43 24.80 -3.40 -24.02
CA ASP A 43 24.33 -4.73 -24.37
C ASP A 43 25.00 -5.13 -25.68
N LYS A 44 25.84 -6.16 -25.61
CA LYS A 44 26.61 -6.68 -26.76
C LYS A 44 25.71 -7.17 -27.91
N ASN A 45 24.45 -7.49 -27.62
CA ASN A 45 23.51 -8.01 -28.61
C ASN A 45 22.66 -6.91 -29.28
N THR A 46 22.42 -5.81 -28.61
CA THR A 46 21.50 -4.76 -29.08
C THR A 46 22.19 -3.42 -29.37
N ASN A 47 23.47 -3.27 -29.03
CA ASN A 47 24.20 -1.98 -29.04
C ASN A 47 23.48 -0.85 -28.28
N GLN A 48 22.60 -1.19 -27.35
CA GLN A 48 21.83 -0.22 -26.56
C GLN A 48 22.74 0.40 -25.50
N LYS A 49 22.97 1.71 -25.61
CA LYS A 49 23.87 2.44 -24.70
C LYS A 49 23.24 2.81 -23.34
N ASP A 50 21.92 2.97 -23.30
CA ASP A 50 21.19 3.38 -22.10
C ASP A 50 20.00 2.47 -21.84
N VAL A 51 20.03 1.76 -20.72
CA VAL A 51 18.92 0.90 -20.27
C VAL A 51 18.07 1.68 -19.27
N PRO A 52 16.79 1.93 -19.56
CA PRO A 52 15.90 2.66 -18.63
C PRO A 52 15.69 1.89 -17.32
N THR A 53 15.68 2.59 -16.21
CA THR A 53 15.37 2.01 -14.90
C THR A 53 13.86 2.06 -14.62
N ILE A 54 13.46 1.45 -13.50
CA ILE A 54 12.09 1.49 -12.97
C ILE A 54 11.59 2.93 -12.72
N LYS A 55 12.49 3.90 -12.54
CA LYS A 55 12.15 5.33 -12.40
C LYS A 55 11.47 5.92 -13.63
N ARG A 56 11.66 5.33 -14.82
CA ARG A 56 10.94 5.70 -16.05
C ARG A 56 9.58 5.00 -16.20
N CYS A 57 9.26 4.07 -15.31
CA CYS A 57 7.99 3.37 -15.34
C CYS A 57 6.90 4.23 -14.67
N VAL A 58 6.13 4.94 -15.47
CA VAL A 58 5.04 5.81 -14.97
C VAL A 58 4.02 5.06 -14.09
N PRO A 59 3.58 3.82 -14.41
CA PRO A 59 2.71 3.06 -13.54
C PRO A 59 3.28 2.82 -12.13
N VAL A 60 4.59 2.64 -11.99
CA VAL A 60 5.24 2.51 -10.68
C VAL A 60 5.23 3.84 -9.93
N LEU A 61 5.52 4.94 -10.61
CA LEU A 61 5.41 6.28 -10.01
C LEU A 61 3.96 6.56 -9.56
N ASP A 62 2.98 6.25 -10.38
CA ASP A 62 1.57 6.38 -10.02
C ASP A 62 1.22 5.58 -8.77
N TYR A 63 1.69 4.33 -8.67
CA TYR A 63 1.51 3.50 -7.47
C TYR A 63 2.13 4.16 -6.22
N LEU A 64 3.35 4.68 -6.34
CA LEU A 64 4.08 5.32 -5.24
C LEU A 64 3.48 6.66 -4.79
N THR A 65 2.62 7.26 -5.59
CA THR A 65 2.09 8.61 -5.33
C THR A 65 0.56 8.68 -5.25
N SER A 66 -0.13 7.55 -5.43
CA SER A 66 -1.60 7.51 -5.44
C SER A 66 -2.16 7.05 -4.10
N GLY A 67 -3.12 7.81 -3.58
CA GLY A 67 -3.79 7.54 -2.31
C GLY A 67 -3.21 8.34 -1.14
N TYR A 68 -3.64 7.94 0.04
CA TYR A 68 -3.25 8.52 1.33
C TYR A 68 -2.66 7.42 2.19
N VAL A 69 -1.77 7.77 3.12
CA VAL A 69 -1.19 6.81 4.05
C VAL A 69 -1.58 7.16 5.48
N ILE A 70 -2.01 6.14 6.21
CA ILE A 70 -2.22 6.17 7.66
C ILE A 70 -0.90 5.78 8.31
N LEU A 71 -0.48 6.59 9.27
CA LEU A 71 0.75 6.43 10.01
C LEU A 71 0.52 5.75 11.35
N ASN A 72 1.52 5.07 11.85
CA ASN A 72 1.52 4.59 13.22
C ASN A 72 1.54 5.77 14.19
N SER A 73 0.56 5.85 15.08
CA SER A 73 0.44 6.98 16.00
C SER A 73 1.26 6.81 17.28
N TYR A 74 1.59 5.56 17.65
CA TYR A 74 2.22 5.25 18.92
C TYR A 74 3.36 4.28 18.76
N GLU A 75 4.40 4.41 19.59
CA GLU A 75 5.44 3.39 19.64
C GLU A 75 4.84 2.04 20.07
N THR A 76 5.05 1.04 19.23
CA THR A 76 4.43 -0.27 19.37
C THR A 76 5.53 -1.32 19.43
N ASP A 77 5.65 -2.01 20.55
CA ASP A 77 6.59 -3.11 20.75
C ASP A 77 5.79 -4.42 20.85
N LEU A 78 5.95 -5.30 19.85
CA LEU A 78 5.26 -6.58 19.75
C LEU A 78 6.25 -7.71 20.02
N LYS A 79 6.01 -8.50 21.07
CA LYS A 79 6.75 -9.70 21.38
C LYS A 79 5.82 -10.91 21.33
N PHE A 80 6.16 -11.87 20.50
CA PHE A 80 5.42 -13.11 20.35
C PHE A 80 6.13 -14.21 21.11
N ASP A 81 5.41 -14.90 22.00
CA ASP A 81 5.98 -16.07 22.67
C ASP A 81 6.30 -17.17 21.66
N PRO A 82 7.46 -17.82 21.79
CA PRO A 82 7.87 -18.87 20.86
C PRO A 82 7.12 -20.19 21.08
N ASP A 83 6.29 -20.27 22.12
CA ASP A 83 5.50 -21.45 22.40
C ASP A 83 4.42 -21.69 21.33
N GLU A 84 3.84 -22.89 21.32
CA GLU A 84 2.84 -23.30 20.34
C GLU A 84 1.56 -22.44 20.38
N THR A 85 1.34 -21.70 21.44
CA THR A 85 0.16 -20.83 21.62
C THR A 85 0.27 -19.50 20.88
N GLY A 86 1.50 -19.07 20.55
CA GLY A 86 1.76 -17.81 19.87
C GLY A 86 1.23 -16.59 20.63
N ALA A 87 1.21 -16.66 21.96
CA ALA A 87 0.68 -15.59 22.78
C ALA A 87 1.42 -14.29 22.51
N LEU A 88 0.66 -13.25 22.18
CA LEU A 88 1.21 -11.92 21.96
C LEU A 88 1.38 -11.21 23.32
N LYS A 89 2.63 -10.89 23.66
CA LYS A 89 2.93 -9.89 24.68
C LYS A 89 3.20 -8.56 23.98
N ALA A 90 2.15 -7.78 23.78
CA ALA A 90 2.31 -6.43 23.26
C ALA A 90 2.54 -5.47 24.42
N THR A 91 3.67 -4.78 24.38
CA THR A 91 3.85 -3.55 25.14
C THR A 91 3.70 -2.39 24.19
N HIS A 92 2.81 -1.47 24.50
CA HIS A 92 2.65 -0.24 23.74
C HIS A 92 2.67 0.92 24.73
N ILE A 93 3.41 1.97 24.37
CA ILE A 93 3.35 3.24 25.08
C ILE A 93 2.22 4.02 24.41
N CYS A 94 1.01 3.67 24.76
CA CYS A 94 -0.19 4.35 24.27
C CYS A 94 -1.08 4.71 25.45
N PRO A 95 -1.62 5.94 25.53
CA PRO A 95 -2.65 6.31 26.51
C PRO A 95 -3.96 5.54 26.29
N ALA A 96 -4.21 5.03 25.08
CA ALA A 96 -5.37 4.21 24.77
C ALA A 96 -5.08 2.74 25.04
N GLN A 97 -5.86 2.12 25.91
CA GLN A 97 -5.63 0.76 26.40
C GLN A 97 -5.66 -0.34 25.33
N ASP A 98 -6.29 -0.13 24.19
CA ASP A 98 -6.56 -1.16 23.18
C ASP A 98 -5.95 -0.88 21.80
N TYR A 99 -4.81 -0.18 21.74
CA TYR A 99 -4.16 0.10 20.47
C TYR A 99 -3.64 -1.15 19.75
N VAL A 100 -3.22 -2.15 20.51
CA VAL A 100 -2.78 -3.45 20.01
C VAL A 100 -3.51 -4.56 20.73
N SER A 101 -4.01 -5.53 20.00
CA SER A 101 -4.59 -6.73 20.57
C SER A 101 -4.13 -7.98 19.83
N ALA A 102 -4.13 -9.12 20.51
CA ALA A 102 -3.93 -10.40 19.88
C ALA A 102 -5.08 -10.71 18.91
N HIS A 103 -4.74 -11.31 17.78
CA HIS A 103 -5.73 -11.85 16.86
C HIS A 103 -5.58 -13.35 16.84
N PRO A 104 -6.52 -14.13 17.40
CA PRO A 104 -6.38 -15.57 17.56
C PRO A 104 -6.18 -16.27 16.20
N PHE A 105 -5.28 -17.23 16.14
CA PHE A 105 -4.99 -18.01 14.91
C PHE A 105 -6.21 -18.59 14.22
N PRO A 106 -7.23 -19.16 14.91
CA PRO A 106 -8.41 -19.67 14.24
C PRO A 106 -9.20 -18.63 13.44
N GLN A 107 -9.02 -17.34 13.73
CA GLN A 107 -9.67 -16.24 13.00
C GLN A 107 -8.93 -15.87 11.70
N ALA A 108 -7.64 -16.19 11.61
CA ALA A 108 -6.83 -15.92 10.42
C ALA A 108 -5.82 -17.07 10.20
N PRO A 109 -6.28 -18.28 9.81
CA PRO A 109 -5.45 -19.47 9.77
C PRO A 109 -4.54 -19.51 8.51
N VAL A 110 -3.91 -18.40 8.16
CA VAL A 110 -2.99 -18.30 7.03
C VAL A 110 -1.57 -18.40 7.53
N LEU A 111 -0.86 -19.45 7.12
CA LEU A 111 0.57 -19.62 7.40
C LEU A 111 1.38 -18.83 6.39
N MET A 112 2.12 -17.83 6.88
CA MET A 112 3.09 -17.09 6.07
C MET A 112 4.50 -17.50 6.48
N ASN A 113 5.30 -18.03 5.54
CA ASN A 113 6.71 -18.38 5.73
C ASN A 113 6.98 -19.32 6.95
N GLY A 114 6.04 -20.20 7.29
CA GLY A 114 6.18 -21.13 8.42
C GLY A 114 6.04 -20.47 9.80
N VAL A 115 5.75 -19.16 9.88
CA VAL A 115 5.48 -18.46 11.13
C VAL A 115 4.10 -18.88 11.63
N LYS A 116 4.06 -19.50 12.79
CA LYS A 116 2.82 -19.90 13.46
C LYS A 116 2.39 -18.80 14.43
N ASN A 117 1.10 -18.43 14.36
CA ASN A 117 0.38 -17.72 15.43
C ASN A 117 0.84 -16.30 15.80
N HIS A 118 1.65 -15.64 15.00
CA HIS A 118 2.08 -14.26 15.27
C HIS A 118 1.07 -13.22 14.73
N TYR A 119 -0.23 -13.46 14.95
CA TYR A 119 -1.27 -12.53 14.49
C TYR A 119 -1.53 -11.44 15.53
N PHE A 120 -1.71 -10.23 15.03
CA PHE A 120 -2.04 -9.08 15.85
C PHE A 120 -3.06 -8.18 15.13
N LYS A 121 -3.68 -7.30 15.88
CA LYS A 121 -4.58 -6.27 15.38
C LYS A 121 -4.12 -4.92 15.91
N LEU A 122 -3.93 -3.96 15.00
CA LEU A 122 -3.73 -2.56 15.35
C LEU A 122 -5.06 -1.83 15.25
N SER A 123 -5.42 -1.11 16.28
CA SER A 123 -6.57 -0.22 16.28
C SER A 123 -6.20 1.05 15.53
N ASN A 124 -6.86 1.28 14.39
CA ASN A 124 -6.67 2.51 13.63
C ASN A 124 -7.48 3.63 14.28
N PRO A 125 -6.87 4.77 14.66
CA PRO A 125 -7.61 5.87 15.27
C PRO A 125 -8.45 6.69 14.26
N TRP A 126 -8.37 6.38 12.97
CA TRP A 126 -8.99 7.17 11.92
C TRP A 126 -10.23 6.50 11.32
N MET A 127 -11.36 7.20 11.36
CA MET A 127 -12.51 6.91 10.51
C MET A 127 -12.26 7.47 9.12
N ILE A 128 -12.71 6.74 8.10
CA ILE A 128 -12.53 7.10 6.68
C ILE A 128 -13.91 7.24 6.05
N GLU A 129 -14.23 8.41 5.55
CA GLU A 129 -15.48 8.69 4.88
C GLU A 129 -15.24 9.07 3.40
N THR A 130 -15.98 8.46 2.50
CA THR A 130 -15.96 8.77 1.06
C THR A 130 -17.35 9.16 0.56
N PRO A 131 -17.47 9.86 -0.56
CA PRO A 131 -18.76 10.11 -1.18
C PRO A 131 -19.51 8.81 -1.52
N PRO A 132 -20.85 8.83 -1.60
CA PRO A 132 -21.65 7.68 -1.98
C PRO A 132 -21.17 7.01 -3.28
N GLY A 133 -21.12 5.68 -3.30
CA GLY A 133 -20.65 4.88 -4.42
C GLY A 133 -19.14 4.67 -4.48
N TYR A 134 -18.40 5.07 -3.44
CA TYR A 134 -16.96 4.84 -3.32
C TYR A 134 -16.63 3.87 -2.21
N SER A 135 -15.60 3.07 -2.44
CA SER A 135 -14.92 2.23 -1.46
C SER A 135 -13.45 2.58 -1.39
N CYS A 136 -12.76 2.13 -0.37
CA CYS A 136 -11.31 2.22 -0.29
C CYS A 136 -10.67 0.84 -0.34
N HIS A 137 -9.64 0.70 -1.16
CA HIS A 137 -8.70 -0.40 -1.08
C HIS A 137 -7.62 -0.02 -0.07
N LEU A 138 -7.48 -0.82 0.96
CA LEU A 138 -6.51 -0.68 2.03
C LEU A 138 -5.39 -1.70 1.81
N TYR A 139 -4.13 -1.26 1.80
CA TYR A 139 -2.99 -2.15 1.63
C TYR A 139 -1.72 -1.55 2.23
N GLN A 140 -0.83 -2.40 2.74
CA GLN A 140 0.47 -1.96 3.23
C GLN A 140 1.32 -1.42 2.08
N PRO A 141 2.10 -0.33 2.26
CA PRO A 141 2.99 0.18 1.22
C PRO A 141 3.99 -0.89 0.77
N PHE A 142 3.84 -1.42 -0.45
CA PHE A 142 4.67 -2.51 -0.96
C PHE A 142 6.15 -2.15 -1.01
N PHE A 143 6.44 -0.92 -1.44
CA PHE A 143 7.83 -0.46 -1.64
C PHE A 143 8.50 0.06 -0.36
N ASP A 144 7.82 0.03 0.77
CA ASP A 144 8.46 0.26 2.08
C ASP A 144 9.40 -0.90 2.46
N LEU A 145 9.26 -2.06 1.77
CA LEU A 145 10.08 -3.26 1.93
C LEU A 145 10.16 -3.74 3.38
N ASN A 146 9.07 -3.53 4.12
CA ASN A 146 8.99 -3.98 5.51
C ASN A 146 9.04 -5.52 5.58
N GLU A 147 10.04 -6.02 6.28
CA GLU A 147 10.29 -7.47 6.45
C GLU A 147 9.92 -7.97 7.86
N ASP A 148 9.46 -7.10 8.74
CA ASP A 148 9.17 -7.45 10.13
C ASP A 148 7.74 -7.96 10.31
N PHE A 149 6.80 -7.40 9.55
CA PHE A 149 5.39 -7.77 9.59
C PHE A 149 4.68 -7.49 8.27
N LYS A 150 3.53 -8.11 8.10
CA LYS A 150 2.60 -7.80 7.00
C LYS A 150 1.21 -7.49 7.54
N LEU A 151 0.60 -6.42 7.03
CA LEU A 151 -0.80 -6.10 7.27
C LEU A 151 -1.65 -6.66 6.13
N PHE A 152 -2.79 -7.23 6.45
CA PHE A 152 -3.69 -7.78 5.44
C PHE A 152 -4.37 -6.67 4.65
N PRO A 153 -4.41 -6.77 3.33
CA PRO A 153 -5.18 -5.84 2.51
C PRO A 153 -6.67 -6.07 2.70
N ALA A 154 -7.46 -5.01 2.50
CA ALA A 154 -8.91 -5.05 2.61
C ALA A 154 -9.55 -4.10 1.60
N ILE A 155 -10.82 -4.35 1.27
CA ILE A 155 -11.70 -3.40 0.59
C ILE A 155 -12.82 -3.06 1.55
N VAL A 156 -13.00 -1.77 1.79
CA VAL A 156 -14.00 -1.26 2.74
C VAL A 156 -14.92 -0.28 2.04
N ASP A 157 -16.22 -0.44 2.25
CA ASP A 157 -17.26 0.48 1.76
C ASP A 157 -17.34 1.72 2.65
N THR A 158 -16.37 2.60 2.49
CA THR A 158 -16.15 3.78 3.33
C THR A 158 -17.23 4.86 3.20
N ASP A 159 -18.15 4.72 2.26
CA ASP A 159 -19.38 5.53 2.19
C ASP A 159 -20.49 5.02 3.12
N LYS A 160 -20.33 3.84 3.73
CA LYS A 160 -21.33 3.18 4.59
C LYS A 160 -20.77 2.80 5.95
N HIS A 161 -19.46 2.57 6.02
CA HIS A 161 -18.80 2.14 7.26
C HIS A 161 -18.54 3.37 8.14
N ASN A 162 -19.22 3.43 9.27
CA ASN A 162 -19.23 4.60 10.17
C ASN A 162 -18.26 4.44 11.35
N ASP A 163 -17.26 3.58 11.25
CA ASP A 163 -16.30 3.33 12.32
C ASP A 163 -14.86 3.25 11.76
N SER A 164 -13.89 3.18 12.65
CA SER A 164 -12.50 2.96 12.28
C SER A 164 -12.27 1.52 11.81
N VAL A 165 -11.41 1.34 10.83
CA VAL A 165 -11.04 0.03 10.30
C VAL A 165 -9.76 -0.45 10.98
N ASN A 166 -9.84 -1.49 11.77
CA ASN A 166 -8.68 -2.10 12.40
C ASN A 166 -7.81 -2.83 11.38
N PHE A 167 -6.49 -2.80 11.57
CA PHE A 167 -5.53 -3.46 10.71
C PHE A 167 -5.09 -4.78 11.33
N VAL A 168 -5.47 -5.88 10.70
CA VAL A 168 -4.99 -7.22 11.08
C VAL A 168 -3.67 -7.48 10.40
N GLY A 169 -2.72 -8.01 11.13
CA GLY A 169 -1.40 -8.31 10.63
C GLY A 169 -0.81 -9.62 11.15
N VAL A 170 0.29 -10.01 10.53
CA VAL A 170 1.12 -11.15 10.95
C VAL A 170 2.55 -10.69 11.13
N GLY A 171 3.14 -11.01 12.28
CA GLY A 171 4.56 -10.82 12.55
C GLY A 171 5.39 -11.85 11.81
N LEU A 172 6.43 -11.40 11.13
CA LEU A 172 7.43 -12.26 10.47
C LEU A 172 8.66 -12.47 11.34
N LYS A 173 8.75 -11.73 12.45
CA LYS A 173 9.76 -11.85 13.50
C LYS A 173 9.10 -11.99 14.87
N GLN A 174 9.79 -12.59 15.82
CA GLN A 174 9.31 -12.72 17.20
C GLN A 174 9.23 -11.39 17.96
N HIS A 175 10.07 -10.44 17.58
CA HIS A 175 10.10 -9.10 18.15
C HIS A 175 10.03 -8.06 17.05
N ILE A 176 9.06 -7.16 17.15
CA ILE A 176 8.79 -6.12 16.16
C ILE A 176 8.59 -4.80 16.89
N VAL A 177 9.29 -3.77 16.46
CA VAL A 177 9.09 -2.41 16.94
C VAL A 177 8.58 -1.54 15.79
N ILE A 178 7.38 -0.99 15.95
CA ILE A 178 6.80 -0.06 14.98
C ILE A 178 6.88 1.34 15.57
N LYS A 179 7.71 2.18 14.99
CA LYS A 179 7.92 3.56 15.46
C LYS A 179 6.73 4.46 15.11
N PRO A 180 6.45 5.49 15.92
CA PRO A 180 5.52 6.55 15.54
C PRO A 180 5.92 7.19 14.21
N GLY A 181 4.94 7.50 13.36
CA GLY A 181 5.16 8.04 12.02
C GLY A 181 5.52 7.02 10.95
N ALA A 182 5.71 5.74 11.30
CA ALA A 182 5.89 4.68 10.32
C ALA A 182 4.64 4.50 9.45
N PRO A 183 4.77 4.35 8.11
CA PRO A 183 3.63 4.14 7.23
C PRO A 183 3.03 2.74 7.45
N LEU A 184 1.75 2.68 7.80
CA LEU A 184 1.06 1.41 8.04
C LEU A 184 0.23 0.97 6.85
N MET A 185 -0.71 1.81 6.42
CA MET A 185 -1.73 1.42 5.48
C MET A 185 -1.99 2.52 4.46
N VAL A 186 -1.96 2.17 3.19
CA VAL A 186 -2.40 3.05 2.10
C VAL A 186 -3.89 2.95 1.96
N VAL A 187 -4.55 4.08 1.84
CA VAL A 187 -5.97 4.23 1.58
C VAL A 187 -6.15 4.74 0.15
N PHE A 188 -6.63 3.88 -0.73
CA PHE A 188 -6.84 4.21 -2.13
C PHE A 188 -8.34 4.19 -2.46
N PRO A 189 -9.00 5.35 -2.61
CA PRO A 189 -10.42 5.42 -2.94
C PRO A 189 -10.67 5.06 -4.40
N PHE A 190 -11.71 4.27 -4.64
CA PHE A 190 -12.17 3.92 -5.98
C PHE A 190 -13.70 3.91 -6.06
N LYS A 191 -14.23 4.19 -7.24
CA LYS A 191 -15.66 4.11 -7.50
C LYS A 191 -16.09 2.66 -7.70
N ARG A 192 -17.17 2.25 -7.04
CA ARG A 192 -17.79 0.93 -7.29
C ARG A 192 -18.52 0.96 -8.62
N GLU A 193 -18.20 0.03 -9.51
CA GLU A 193 -18.81 -0.14 -10.82
C GLU A 193 -18.97 -1.62 -11.12
N ASP A 194 -20.02 -1.95 -11.88
CA ASP A 194 -20.22 -3.31 -12.35
C ASP A 194 -19.33 -3.58 -13.56
N TRP A 195 -18.48 -4.57 -13.44
CA TRP A 195 -17.59 -4.99 -14.50
C TRP A 195 -17.99 -6.38 -15.01
N ARG A 196 -18.01 -6.55 -16.32
CA ARG A 196 -18.16 -7.86 -16.97
C ARG A 196 -16.88 -8.21 -17.69
N MET A 197 -16.35 -9.38 -17.43
CA MET A 197 -15.20 -9.90 -18.17
C MET A 197 -15.66 -10.43 -19.52
N GLN A 198 -14.94 -10.03 -20.55
CA GLN A 198 -15.05 -10.62 -21.90
C GLN A 198 -13.65 -11.05 -22.32
N GLU A 199 -13.52 -12.30 -22.76
CA GLU A 199 -12.29 -12.84 -23.32
C GLU A 199 -12.41 -12.91 -24.83
N GLU A 200 -11.38 -12.46 -25.53
CA GLU A 200 -11.32 -12.48 -27.00
C GLU A 200 -9.90 -12.83 -27.45
N TYR A 201 -9.77 -13.80 -28.35
CA TYR A 201 -8.54 -14.06 -29.06
C TYR A 201 -8.39 -13.07 -30.24
N ASN A 202 -7.41 -12.17 -30.17
CA ASN A 202 -7.22 -11.13 -31.16
C ASN A 202 -6.05 -11.45 -32.09
N ASP A 203 -6.34 -12.11 -33.21
CA ASP A 203 -5.37 -12.46 -34.26
C ASP A 203 -4.73 -11.23 -34.93
N PHE A 204 -5.47 -10.10 -35.00
CA PHE A 204 -4.96 -8.85 -35.51
C PHE A 204 -3.77 -8.33 -34.68
N MET A 205 -3.82 -8.48 -33.35
CA MET A 205 -2.73 -8.09 -32.45
C MET A 205 -1.48 -8.93 -32.72
N GLN A 206 -1.64 -10.22 -32.99
CA GLN A 206 -0.52 -11.10 -33.32
C GLN A 206 0.11 -10.70 -34.65
N LYS A 207 -0.69 -10.51 -35.71
CA LYS A 207 -0.22 -10.10 -37.06
C LYS A 207 0.45 -8.73 -37.07
N ASN A 208 0.05 -7.82 -36.19
CA ASN A 208 0.60 -6.47 -36.10
C ASN A 208 1.59 -6.26 -34.96
N ARG A 209 2.09 -7.33 -34.37
CA ARG A 209 2.99 -7.30 -33.21
C ARG A 209 4.20 -6.38 -33.39
N TYR A 210 4.77 -6.31 -34.59
CA TYR A 210 5.89 -5.42 -34.90
C TYR A 210 5.52 -3.94 -34.80
N LYS A 211 4.30 -3.53 -35.18
CA LYS A 211 3.83 -2.13 -35.07
C LYS A 211 3.69 -1.70 -33.61
N PHE A 212 3.25 -2.62 -32.75
CA PHE A 212 3.20 -2.38 -31.32
C PHE A 212 4.60 -2.34 -30.69
N TRP A 213 5.54 -3.15 -31.21
CA TRP A 213 6.92 -3.16 -30.78
C TRP A 213 7.62 -1.84 -31.10
N ILE A 214 7.45 -1.28 -32.30
CA ILE A 214 7.97 0.04 -32.69
C ILE A 214 7.45 1.15 -31.76
N LYS A 215 6.18 1.11 -31.35
CA LYS A 215 5.65 2.08 -30.37
C LYS A 215 6.33 1.97 -28.99
N LYS A 216 6.80 0.79 -28.60
CA LYS A 216 7.55 0.59 -27.34
C LYS A 216 8.97 1.14 -27.42
N LEU A 217 9.57 1.21 -28.59
CA LEU A 217 10.93 1.76 -28.78
C LEU A 217 10.99 3.27 -28.55
N TRP A 218 9.88 3.97 -28.65
CA TRP A 218 9.83 5.41 -28.37
C TRP A 218 9.70 5.64 -26.87
N HIS A 219 10.82 5.98 -26.24
CA HIS A 219 10.85 6.32 -24.83
C HIS A 219 9.84 7.41 -24.47
N GLY A 220 9.03 7.15 -23.46
CA GLY A 220 8.02 8.09 -22.99
C GLY A 220 6.70 8.09 -23.77
N THR A 221 6.46 7.14 -24.67
CA THR A 221 5.17 7.03 -25.39
C THR A 221 4.00 6.89 -24.42
N TYR A 222 4.13 6.04 -23.38
CA TYR A 222 3.08 5.86 -22.39
C TYR A 222 2.76 7.18 -21.67
N SER A 223 3.78 7.88 -21.17
CA SER A 223 3.58 9.14 -20.43
C SER A 223 3.00 10.26 -21.27
N LYS A 224 3.26 10.28 -22.56
CA LYS A 224 2.79 11.34 -23.48
C LYS A 224 1.40 11.10 -24.00
N PHE A 225 1.01 9.84 -24.29
CA PHE A 225 -0.20 9.55 -25.07
C PHE A 225 -1.23 8.70 -24.32
N PHE A 226 -0.84 7.97 -23.28
CA PHE A 226 -1.72 7.00 -22.62
C PHE A 226 -1.91 7.25 -21.11
N HIS A 227 -1.11 8.14 -20.53
CA HIS A 227 -1.13 8.38 -19.09
C HIS A 227 -2.17 9.44 -18.73
N SER A 228 -3.06 9.07 -17.81
CA SER A 228 -3.96 10.00 -17.13
C SER A 228 -3.41 10.31 -15.74
N LYS A 229 -3.08 11.58 -15.50
CA LYS A 229 -2.57 12.04 -14.21
C LYS A 229 -3.58 11.82 -13.09
N LYS A 230 -3.15 11.18 -12.00
CA LYS A 230 -3.90 11.06 -10.74
C LYS A 230 -3.42 12.16 -9.78
N LYS A 231 -4.35 12.73 -9.01
CA LYS A 231 -4.04 13.80 -8.05
C LYS A 231 -4.66 13.44 -6.70
N PHE A 232 -3.81 13.36 -5.67
CA PHE A 232 -4.18 13.19 -4.27
C PHE A 232 -3.55 14.34 -3.47
N ARG A 233 -4.38 15.18 -2.86
CA ARG A 233 -3.99 16.40 -2.15
C ARG A 233 -4.50 16.38 -0.73
#